data_ec8e603750e658309267ae57b3e30095
#
_entry.id   ec8e603750e658309267ae57b3e30095
#
_cell.length_a   1.000
_cell.length_b   1.000
_cell.length_c   1.000
_cell.angle_alpha   90.00
_cell.angle_beta   90.00
_cell.angle_gamma   90.00
#
_symmetry.space_group_name_H-M   'P 1'
#
loop_
_entity.id
_entity.type
_entity.pdbx_description
1 polymer ?
#
loop_
_entity_poly.entity_id
_entity_poly.type
_entity_poly.pdbx_seq_one_letter_code
_entity_poly.pdbx_strand_id
1 'polypeptide(L)'
;LGKKNEKVVLKYFPKFKMNGRMEVDEFLSNLLYGLQKGWKSGVSNKALTTWVKETQQEGAENKVLQTWNPNKKVIEDFLTFNLSLVKLISDNDRGRLRKNMAYTMFLYGYDKQKTYGKLDKQKYVNWFFDVYTRWSSNENGLRLYDGHTFPHDSKKDLPQFSELFGGLNKNALGAQIYVLDLELNKDMSKAGVIELDSRESFSKSDINQKFFEQGQRCFFTGESLEISNIAGDHYIARSLGIKRGAVTEYHNLVITSPLLNNEKDNKSPEEFHKFLQKRGYEISTEFETRLQESK
;
A
#
# COMPACT_ATOMS: atom_id res chain seq x y z
N LEU A 1 22.37 13.07 -3.72
CA LEU A 1 21.74 12.90 -2.40
C LEU A 1 22.70 13.38 -1.33
N GLY A 2 22.31 14.40 -0.52
CA GLY A 2 23.23 15.04 0.42
C GLY A 2 23.52 14.19 1.66
N LYS A 3 24.61 14.52 2.39
CA LYS A 3 25.02 13.87 3.66
C LYS A 3 23.89 13.67 4.69
N LYS A 4 22.83 14.49 4.63
CA LYS A 4 21.65 14.38 5.51
C LYS A 4 20.84 13.11 5.24
N ASN A 5 20.68 12.72 3.96
CA ASN A 5 19.94 11.52 3.57
C ASN A 5 20.73 10.25 3.88
N GLU A 6 22.07 10.28 3.75
CA GLU A 6 22.95 9.20 4.14
C GLU A 6 22.79 8.82 5.63
N LYS A 7 22.83 9.81 6.53
CA LYS A 7 22.62 9.59 7.97
C LYS A 7 21.25 8.99 8.28
N VAL A 8 20.21 9.42 7.57
CA VAL A 8 18.86 8.88 7.74
C VAL A 8 18.83 7.42 7.31
N VAL A 9 19.33 7.11 6.11
CA VAL A 9 19.32 5.73 5.59
C VAL A 9 20.14 4.79 6.48
N LEU A 10 21.36 5.17 6.87
CA LEU A 10 22.23 4.36 7.75
C LEU A 10 21.61 4.13 9.15
N LYS A 11 20.86 5.09 9.68
CA LYS A 11 20.13 4.91 10.94
C LYS A 11 19.11 3.76 10.86
N TYR A 12 18.44 3.62 9.73
CA TYR A 12 17.40 2.61 9.54
C TYR A 12 17.92 1.30 8.94
N PHE A 13 19.10 1.33 8.31
CA PHE A 13 19.75 0.17 7.71
C PHE A 13 21.19 -0.01 8.25
N PRO A 14 21.35 -0.36 9.55
CA PRO A 14 22.65 -0.43 10.20
C PRO A 14 23.58 -1.50 9.61
N LYS A 15 23.05 -2.45 8.82
CA LYS A 15 23.84 -3.45 8.09
C LYS A 15 24.37 -2.98 6.74
N PHE A 16 24.04 -1.77 6.29
CA PHE A 16 24.70 -1.19 5.13
C PHE A 16 26.14 -0.87 5.55
N LYS A 17 27.11 -1.62 4.98
CA LYS A 17 28.51 -1.57 5.36
C LYS A 17 29.18 -0.24 4.98
N MET A 18 30.34 -0.01 5.58
CA MET A 18 31.11 1.22 5.77
C MET A 18 31.60 2.02 4.53
N ASN A 19 31.36 1.59 3.32
CA ASN A 19 31.37 2.49 2.16
C ASN A 19 30.00 3.19 2.00
N GLY A 20 29.45 3.58 3.14
CA GLY A 20 28.06 3.93 3.40
C GLY A 20 27.39 4.74 2.31
N ARG A 21 28.09 5.74 1.77
CA ARG A 21 27.54 6.60 0.71
C ARG A 21 27.31 5.85 -0.59
N MET A 22 28.26 5.03 -1.05
CA MET A 22 28.14 4.28 -2.31
C MET A 22 27.04 3.23 -2.22
N GLU A 23 26.93 2.53 -1.08
CA GLU A 23 25.86 1.52 -0.90
C GLU A 23 24.48 2.16 -0.80
N VAL A 24 24.36 3.33 -0.19
CA VAL A 24 23.11 4.10 -0.13
C VAL A 24 22.71 4.59 -1.52
N ASP A 25 23.65 5.17 -2.27
CA ASP A 25 23.40 5.67 -3.61
C ASP A 25 23.03 4.53 -4.57
N GLU A 26 23.69 3.39 -4.47
CA GLU A 26 23.35 2.18 -5.22
C GLU A 26 21.95 1.66 -4.86
N PHE A 27 21.64 1.57 -3.57
CA PHE A 27 20.34 1.11 -3.11
C PHE A 27 19.20 2.01 -3.60
N LEU A 28 19.35 3.32 -3.47
CA LEU A 28 18.37 4.28 -3.95
C LEU A 28 18.24 4.26 -5.48
N SER A 29 19.36 4.12 -6.19
CA SER A 29 19.35 3.98 -7.66
C SER A 29 18.62 2.72 -8.09
N ASN A 30 18.83 1.59 -7.40
CA ASN A 30 18.09 0.35 -7.66
C ASN A 30 16.59 0.51 -7.44
N LEU A 31 16.18 1.18 -6.35
CA LEU A 31 14.79 1.46 -6.06
C LEU A 31 14.14 2.34 -7.14
N LEU A 32 14.80 3.42 -7.53
CA LEU A 32 14.30 4.34 -8.55
C LEU A 32 14.27 3.68 -9.93
N TYR A 33 15.25 2.89 -10.27
CA TYR A 33 15.25 2.08 -11.48
C TYR A 33 14.06 1.11 -11.51
N GLY A 34 13.84 0.37 -10.41
CA GLY A 34 12.71 -0.55 -10.28
C GLY A 34 11.36 0.16 -10.38
N LEU A 35 11.24 1.35 -9.81
CA LEU A 35 10.03 2.16 -9.89
C LEU A 35 9.73 2.61 -11.32
N GLN A 36 10.77 2.98 -12.08
CA GLN A 36 10.62 3.52 -13.44
C GLN A 36 10.48 2.43 -14.52
N LYS A 37 11.33 1.41 -14.48
CA LYS A 37 11.41 0.37 -15.53
C LYS A 37 10.56 -0.87 -15.23
N GLY A 38 9.95 -0.91 -14.06
CA GLY A 38 9.21 -2.08 -13.58
C GLY A 38 10.14 -3.02 -12.79
N TRP A 39 9.96 -3.04 -11.49
CA TRP A 39 10.83 -3.75 -10.54
C TRP A 39 10.86 -5.27 -10.72
N LYS A 40 9.79 -5.85 -11.28
CA LYS A 40 9.68 -7.28 -11.59
C LYS A 40 10.68 -7.76 -12.66
N SER A 41 11.22 -6.84 -13.43
CA SER A 41 12.20 -7.17 -14.50
C SER A 41 13.60 -7.46 -13.96
N GLY A 42 13.85 -7.24 -12.68
CA GLY A 42 15.15 -7.38 -12.06
C GLY A 42 16.06 -6.17 -12.30
N VAL A 43 17.09 -6.07 -11.46
CA VAL A 43 18.12 -5.05 -11.58
C VAL A 43 19.46 -5.74 -11.79
N SER A 44 20.13 -5.49 -12.92
CA SER A 44 21.50 -5.91 -13.15
C SER A 44 22.43 -4.69 -13.14
N ASN A 45 23.67 -4.88 -12.74
CA ASN A 45 24.68 -3.80 -12.75
C ASN A 45 24.83 -3.19 -14.14
N LYS A 46 24.72 -4.00 -15.21
CA LYS A 46 24.76 -3.52 -16.60
C LYS A 46 23.56 -2.62 -16.90
N ALA A 47 22.35 -3.06 -16.57
CA ALA A 47 21.13 -2.28 -16.79
C ALA A 47 21.14 -0.96 -16.02
N LEU A 48 21.57 -1.00 -14.75
CA LEU A 48 21.70 0.19 -13.91
C LEU A 48 22.74 1.17 -14.47
N THR A 49 23.92 0.65 -14.87
CA THR A 49 24.97 1.49 -15.45
C THR A 49 24.51 2.13 -16.76
N THR A 50 23.81 1.40 -17.61
CA THR A 50 23.25 1.94 -18.85
C THR A 50 22.23 3.03 -18.54
N TRP A 51 21.31 2.76 -17.62
CA TRP A 51 20.29 3.73 -17.19
C TRP A 51 20.90 5.02 -16.61
N VAL A 52 21.93 4.91 -15.76
CA VAL A 52 22.64 6.07 -15.21
C VAL A 52 23.33 6.86 -16.34
N LYS A 53 23.97 6.19 -17.28
CA LYS A 53 24.60 6.84 -18.44
C LYS A 53 23.57 7.55 -19.33
N GLU A 54 22.43 6.92 -19.60
CA GLU A 54 21.34 7.52 -20.37
C GLU A 54 20.79 8.77 -19.68
N THR A 55 20.77 8.78 -18.33
CA THR A 55 20.32 9.95 -17.55
C THR A 55 21.36 11.07 -17.44
N GLN A 56 22.64 10.76 -17.73
CA GLN A 56 23.74 11.73 -17.62
C GLN A 56 24.22 12.27 -18.98
N GLN A 57 23.75 11.73 -20.12
CA GLN A 57 24.14 12.25 -21.42
C GLN A 57 23.55 13.64 -21.68
N GLU A 58 24.43 14.64 -21.79
CA GLU A 58 24.10 15.98 -22.25
C GLU A 58 23.42 15.89 -23.62
N GLY A 59 22.27 16.46 -23.77
CA GLY A 59 21.46 16.37 -24.99
C GLY A 59 20.34 15.31 -24.93
N ALA A 60 20.46 14.26 -24.11
CA ALA A 60 19.34 13.44 -23.67
C ALA A 60 18.60 14.08 -22.48
N GLU A 61 19.19 15.11 -21.88
CA GLU A 61 18.67 15.87 -20.74
C GLU A 61 17.19 16.23 -20.88
N ASN A 62 16.81 16.65 -22.06
CA ASN A 62 15.44 17.08 -22.27
C ASN A 62 14.44 15.91 -22.38
N LYS A 63 14.84 14.73 -22.80
CA LYS A 63 13.91 13.59 -22.93
C LYS A 63 13.78 12.77 -21.65
N VAL A 64 14.86 12.48 -20.96
CA VAL A 64 14.82 11.65 -19.75
C VAL A 64 14.42 12.47 -18.53
N LEU A 65 14.92 13.69 -18.40
CA LEU A 65 14.48 14.64 -17.35
C LEU A 65 13.04 15.11 -17.58
N GLN A 66 12.60 15.31 -18.82
CA GLN A 66 11.19 15.62 -19.11
C GLN A 66 10.27 14.43 -18.85
N THR A 67 10.71 13.20 -19.06
CA THR A 67 9.97 11.98 -18.64
C THR A 67 10.03 11.76 -17.12
N TRP A 68 11.03 12.26 -16.43
CA TRP A 68 11.12 12.23 -14.97
C TRP A 68 10.31 13.34 -14.29
N ASN A 69 10.22 14.51 -14.89
CA ASN A 69 9.52 15.68 -14.32
C ASN A 69 8.01 15.42 -14.07
N PRO A 70 7.27 14.74 -14.95
CA PRO A 70 5.88 14.33 -14.65
C PRO A 70 5.77 13.34 -13.50
N ASN A 71 6.86 12.66 -13.17
CA ASN A 71 6.92 11.58 -12.17
C ASN A 71 7.50 12.00 -10.80
N LYS A 72 7.82 13.31 -10.62
CA LYS A 72 8.36 13.80 -9.34
C LYS A 72 7.44 13.42 -8.16
N LYS A 73 6.14 13.61 -8.32
CA LYS A 73 5.14 13.25 -7.30
C LYS A 73 5.16 11.74 -7.01
N VAL A 74 5.27 10.91 -8.03
CA VAL A 74 5.36 9.44 -7.86
C VAL A 74 6.60 9.05 -7.05
N ILE A 75 7.73 9.71 -7.29
CA ILE A 75 8.97 9.48 -6.54
C ILE A 75 8.81 9.94 -5.09
N GLU A 76 8.24 11.12 -4.87
CA GLU A 76 7.99 11.66 -3.54
C GLU A 76 7.02 10.78 -2.74
N ASP A 77 5.94 10.32 -3.36
CA ASP A 77 4.97 9.39 -2.77
C ASP A 77 5.63 8.06 -2.42
N PHE A 78 6.46 7.51 -3.32
CA PHE A 78 7.19 6.27 -3.09
C PHE A 78 8.21 6.40 -1.95
N LEU A 79 8.99 7.48 -1.91
CA LEU A 79 9.95 7.71 -0.83
C LEU A 79 9.24 7.94 0.51
N THR A 80 8.13 8.66 0.51
CA THR A 80 7.29 8.88 1.69
C THR A 80 6.71 7.56 2.20
N PHE A 81 6.23 6.71 1.30
CA PHE A 81 5.76 5.36 1.62
C PHE A 81 6.88 4.53 2.28
N ASN A 82 8.07 4.49 1.68
CA ASN A 82 9.21 3.74 2.22
C ASN A 82 9.64 4.22 3.60
N LEU A 83 9.73 5.54 3.79
CA LEU A 83 10.05 6.12 5.10
C LEU A 83 9.00 5.74 6.15
N SER A 84 7.73 5.65 5.76
CA SER A 84 6.67 5.23 6.68
C SER A 84 6.79 3.76 7.08
N LEU A 85 7.17 2.86 6.16
CA LEU A 85 7.43 1.45 6.48
C LEU A 85 8.63 1.30 7.43
N VAL A 86 9.72 2.00 7.13
CA VAL A 86 10.96 1.93 7.94
C VAL A 86 10.72 2.31 9.40
N LYS A 87 9.86 3.29 9.66
CA LYS A 87 9.50 3.70 11.02
C LYS A 87 8.76 2.62 11.81
N LEU A 88 8.10 1.69 11.11
CA LEU A 88 7.31 0.61 11.70
C LEU A 88 8.12 -0.68 11.93
N ILE A 89 9.33 -0.77 11.38
CA ILE A 89 10.19 -1.95 11.54
C ILE A 89 10.75 -1.97 12.96
N SER A 90 10.55 -3.06 13.68
CA SER A 90 11.09 -3.27 15.03
C SER A 90 12.63 -3.27 15.02
N ASP A 91 13.25 -2.97 16.16
CA ASP A 91 14.73 -2.99 16.25
C ASP A 91 15.31 -4.38 15.98
N ASN A 92 14.60 -5.44 16.39
CA ASN A 92 15.00 -6.82 16.10
C ASN A 92 14.97 -7.10 14.58
N ASP A 93 13.94 -6.64 13.89
CA ASP A 93 13.78 -6.88 12.45
C ASP A 93 14.72 -5.99 11.63
N ARG A 94 15.05 -4.77 12.10
CA ARG A 94 16.08 -3.92 11.47
C ARG A 94 17.41 -4.63 11.34
N GLY A 95 17.82 -5.36 12.40
CA GLY A 95 19.02 -6.17 12.38
C GLY A 95 19.02 -7.29 11.33
N ARG A 96 17.85 -7.71 10.85
CA ARG A 96 17.65 -8.79 9.86
C ARG A 96 17.49 -8.27 8.44
N LEU A 97 17.06 -7.01 8.29
CA LEU A 97 16.75 -6.42 7.00
C LEU A 97 18.01 -6.24 6.15
N ARG A 98 18.15 -7.06 5.10
CA ARG A 98 19.21 -6.95 4.10
C ARG A 98 18.76 -6.01 2.98
N LYS A 99 19.74 -5.44 2.25
CA LYS A 99 19.53 -4.54 1.11
C LYS A 99 18.50 -5.07 0.09
N ASN A 100 18.67 -6.31 -0.34
CA ASN A 100 17.80 -6.94 -1.32
C ASN A 100 16.38 -7.21 -0.78
N MET A 101 16.29 -7.58 0.49
CA MET A 101 15.02 -7.76 1.19
C MET A 101 14.26 -6.43 1.33
N ALA A 102 14.98 -5.34 1.69
CA ALA A 102 14.40 -4.01 1.74
C ALA A 102 13.89 -3.54 0.37
N TYR A 103 14.65 -3.83 -0.69
CA TYR A 103 14.25 -3.55 -2.07
C TYR A 103 12.90 -4.21 -2.40
N THR A 104 12.79 -5.51 -2.17
CA THR A 104 11.55 -6.26 -2.44
C THR A 104 10.40 -5.77 -1.57
N MET A 105 10.63 -5.58 -0.27
CA MET A 105 9.62 -5.10 0.67
C MET A 105 9.02 -3.76 0.23
N PHE A 106 9.85 -2.82 -0.17
CA PHE A 106 9.39 -1.48 -0.52
C PHE A 106 8.62 -1.45 -1.84
N LEU A 107 9.15 -2.10 -2.87
CA LEU A 107 8.50 -2.09 -4.18
C LEU A 107 7.26 -2.97 -4.23
N TYR A 108 7.28 -4.13 -3.58
CA TYR A 108 6.12 -4.99 -3.47
C TYR A 108 4.98 -4.31 -2.69
N GLY A 109 5.27 -3.75 -1.52
CA GLY A 109 4.27 -3.04 -0.73
C GLY A 109 3.67 -1.84 -1.46
N TYR A 110 4.49 -1.07 -2.17
CA TYR A 110 4.01 0.05 -2.95
C TYR A 110 3.15 -0.38 -4.15
N ASP A 111 3.54 -1.45 -4.84
CA ASP A 111 2.76 -2.07 -5.92
C ASP A 111 1.38 -2.52 -5.41
N LYS A 112 1.34 -3.22 -4.27
CA LYS A 112 0.08 -3.67 -3.68
C LYS A 112 -0.79 -2.52 -3.19
N GLN A 113 -0.21 -1.47 -2.59
CA GLN A 113 -0.98 -0.27 -2.24
C GLN A 113 -1.59 0.39 -3.48
N LYS A 114 -0.88 0.44 -4.60
CA LYS A 114 -1.42 1.00 -5.85
C LYS A 114 -2.49 0.12 -6.47
N THR A 115 -2.28 -1.19 -6.47
CA THR A 115 -3.20 -2.15 -7.09
C THR A 115 -4.52 -2.22 -6.34
N TYR A 116 -4.49 -2.22 -5.01
CA TYR A 116 -5.67 -2.41 -4.18
C TYR A 116 -6.20 -1.13 -3.52
N GLY A 117 -5.45 -0.04 -3.61
CA GLY A 117 -5.84 1.29 -3.16
C GLY A 117 -5.40 1.62 -1.73
N LYS A 118 -5.32 0.66 -0.80
CA LYS A 118 -4.89 0.91 0.58
C LYS A 118 -4.05 -0.25 1.15
N LEU A 119 -3.06 0.11 1.96
CA LEU A 119 -2.22 -0.83 2.70
C LEU A 119 -2.13 -0.39 4.16
N ASP A 120 -2.53 -1.28 5.08
CA ASP A 120 -2.19 -1.16 6.49
C ASP A 120 -0.70 -1.50 6.65
N LYS A 121 0.11 -0.48 6.77
CA LYS A 121 1.56 -0.59 6.73
C LYS A 121 2.14 -1.38 7.90
N GLN A 122 1.51 -1.30 9.10
CA GLN A 122 1.97 -2.07 10.26
C GLN A 122 1.72 -3.57 10.06
N LYS A 123 0.52 -3.93 9.61
CA LYS A 123 0.20 -5.32 9.28
C LYS A 123 1.09 -5.84 8.17
N TYR A 124 1.31 -5.04 7.13
CA TYR A 124 2.19 -5.40 6.02
C TYR A 124 3.62 -5.68 6.47
N VAL A 125 4.21 -4.82 7.29
CA VAL A 125 5.56 -5.02 7.82
C VAL A 125 5.64 -6.32 8.61
N ASN A 126 4.71 -6.53 9.54
CA ASN A 126 4.67 -7.75 10.37
C ASN A 126 4.50 -9.01 9.50
N TRP A 127 3.57 -8.98 8.55
CA TRP A 127 3.35 -10.07 7.60
C TRP A 127 4.58 -10.37 6.75
N PHE A 128 5.25 -9.34 6.23
CA PHE A 128 6.42 -9.52 5.39
C PHE A 128 7.55 -10.23 6.15
N PHE A 129 7.83 -9.83 7.38
CA PHE A 129 8.83 -10.48 8.22
C PHE A 129 8.41 -11.87 8.67
N ASP A 130 7.14 -12.13 8.92
CA ASP A 130 6.60 -13.45 9.22
C ASP A 130 6.79 -14.41 8.03
N VAL A 131 6.42 -13.99 6.83
CA VAL A 131 6.64 -14.76 5.60
C VAL A 131 8.13 -15.05 5.42
N TYR A 132 8.97 -14.01 5.51
CA TYR A 132 10.42 -14.18 5.39
C TYR A 132 10.97 -15.17 6.40
N THR A 133 10.55 -15.10 7.67
CA THR A 133 11.01 -16.00 8.74
C THR A 133 10.58 -17.44 8.48
N ARG A 134 9.31 -17.67 8.18
CA ARG A 134 8.77 -18.99 7.88
C ARG A 134 9.47 -19.67 6.72
N TRP A 135 9.73 -18.92 5.67
CA TRP A 135 10.39 -19.46 4.48
C TRP A 135 11.90 -19.61 4.66
N SER A 136 12.56 -18.79 5.47
CA SER A 136 14.00 -18.90 5.75
C SER A 136 14.36 -20.00 6.74
N SER A 137 13.46 -20.35 7.66
CA SER A 137 13.67 -21.37 8.67
C SER A 137 13.29 -22.79 8.21
N ASN A 138 12.61 -22.91 7.08
CA ASN A 138 12.13 -24.17 6.59
C ASN A 138 13.18 -24.83 5.67
N GLU A 139 14.00 -25.71 6.20
CA GLU A 139 14.95 -26.54 5.43
C GLU A 139 14.25 -27.39 4.36
N ASN A 140 12.94 -27.67 4.55
CA ASN A 140 12.07 -28.31 3.59
C ASN A 140 11.25 -27.33 2.74
N GLY A 141 11.54 -26.05 2.79
CA GLY A 141 10.84 -25.00 2.02
C GLY A 141 10.73 -25.30 0.52
N LEU A 142 11.66 -26.07 -0.01
CA LEU A 142 11.66 -26.59 -1.37
C LEU A 142 10.54 -27.62 -1.63
N ARG A 143 10.06 -28.34 -0.62
CA ARG A 143 8.98 -29.34 -0.78
C ARG A 143 7.59 -28.73 -0.92
N LEU A 144 7.40 -27.48 -0.53
CA LEU A 144 6.14 -26.75 -0.76
C LEU A 144 5.94 -26.40 -2.25
N TYR A 145 6.95 -26.60 -3.07
CA TYR A 145 6.90 -26.41 -4.52
C TYR A 145 6.60 -27.70 -5.30
N ASP A 146 6.42 -28.82 -4.65
CA ASP A 146 5.99 -30.06 -5.31
C ASP A 146 4.58 -29.87 -5.87
N GLY A 147 4.51 -29.57 -7.16
CA GLY A 147 3.28 -29.34 -7.92
C GLY A 147 3.11 -27.95 -8.53
N HIS A 148 3.93 -26.98 -8.17
CA HIS A 148 3.91 -25.66 -8.80
C HIS A 148 5.16 -25.45 -9.65
N THR A 149 5.00 -25.42 -10.97
CA THR A 149 6.06 -25.04 -11.90
C THR A 149 6.43 -23.56 -11.69
N PHE A 150 7.65 -23.31 -11.21
CA PHE A 150 8.26 -22.01 -11.43
C PHE A 150 8.23 -21.69 -12.93
N PRO A 151 8.07 -20.45 -13.32
CA PRO A 151 8.07 -20.07 -14.74
C PRO A 151 9.43 -20.26 -15.44
N HIS A 152 10.29 -21.13 -14.92
CA HIS A 152 11.56 -21.51 -15.50
C HIS A 152 11.75 -23.03 -15.52
N ASP A 153 11.98 -23.55 -16.72
CA ASP A 153 12.17 -24.95 -17.11
C ASP A 153 13.38 -25.67 -16.50
N SER A 154 14.00 -25.21 -15.45
CA SER A 154 15.13 -25.91 -14.84
C SER A 154 14.70 -26.64 -13.57
N LYS A 155 14.29 -27.89 -13.73
CA LYS A 155 14.10 -28.88 -12.66
C LYS A 155 15.38 -29.16 -11.85
N LYS A 156 16.51 -28.51 -12.12
CA LYS A 156 17.80 -28.96 -11.61
C LYS A 156 18.29 -28.25 -10.36
N ASP A 157 17.98 -26.98 -10.16
CA ASP A 157 18.51 -26.26 -9.01
C ASP A 157 17.49 -25.20 -8.55
N LEU A 158 16.52 -25.61 -7.74
CA LEU A 158 15.73 -24.64 -6.99
C LEU A 158 16.68 -23.96 -5.97
N PRO A 159 16.91 -22.65 -6.09
CA PRO A 159 17.81 -21.97 -5.18
C PRO A 159 17.26 -22.07 -3.75
N GLN A 160 18.16 -22.24 -2.78
CA GLN A 160 17.75 -22.18 -1.38
C GLN A 160 17.07 -20.83 -1.10
N PHE A 161 16.15 -20.79 -0.18
CA PHE A 161 15.39 -19.57 0.14
C PHE A 161 16.32 -18.38 0.48
N SER A 162 17.44 -18.64 1.15
CA SER A 162 18.49 -17.64 1.39
C SER A 162 19.08 -17.03 0.12
N GLU A 163 19.10 -17.80 -0.97
CA GLU A 163 19.55 -17.35 -2.28
C GLU A 163 18.47 -16.55 -3.01
N LEU A 164 17.18 -16.89 -2.82
CA LEU A 164 16.07 -16.16 -3.40
C LEU A 164 16.07 -14.69 -2.94
N PHE A 165 16.26 -14.44 -1.66
CA PHE A 165 16.37 -13.08 -1.13
C PHE A 165 17.80 -12.52 -1.17
N GLY A 166 18.76 -13.30 -1.71
CA GLY A 166 20.15 -12.89 -1.90
C GLY A 166 20.41 -12.05 -3.14
N GLY A 167 19.53 -12.07 -4.14
CA GLY A 167 19.72 -11.43 -5.43
C GLY A 167 18.61 -10.48 -5.85
N LEU A 168 18.95 -9.55 -6.73
CA LEU A 168 18.01 -8.67 -7.43
C LEU A 168 17.92 -9.00 -8.94
N ASN A 169 18.48 -10.12 -9.37
CA ASN A 169 18.32 -10.57 -10.75
C ASN A 169 16.86 -11.01 -10.99
N LYS A 170 16.48 -11.09 -12.27
CA LYS A 170 15.11 -11.40 -12.68
C LYS A 170 14.56 -12.69 -12.06
N ASN A 171 15.38 -13.73 -11.98
CA ASN A 171 14.95 -15.03 -11.46
C ASN A 171 14.72 -15.00 -9.96
N ALA A 172 15.65 -14.40 -9.19
CA ALA A 172 15.51 -14.25 -7.76
C ALA A 172 14.30 -13.39 -7.39
N LEU A 173 14.08 -12.26 -8.09
CA LEU A 173 12.91 -11.42 -7.88
C LEU A 173 11.61 -12.12 -8.27
N GLY A 174 11.60 -12.85 -9.39
CA GLY A 174 10.44 -13.63 -9.80
C GLY A 174 10.01 -14.65 -8.75
N ALA A 175 10.95 -15.36 -8.16
CA ALA A 175 10.69 -16.32 -7.10
C ALA A 175 10.21 -15.63 -5.79
N GLN A 176 10.81 -14.50 -5.42
CA GLN A 176 10.36 -13.72 -4.26
C GLN A 176 8.92 -13.24 -4.43
N ILE A 177 8.59 -12.68 -5.60
CA ILE A 177 7.23 -12.21 -5.92
C ILE A 177 6.24 -13.37 -5.87
N TYR A 178 6.59 -14.51 -6.45
CA TYR A 178 5.73 -15.70 -6.45
C TYR A 178 5.39 -16.13 -5.01
N VAL A 179 6.38 -16.24 -4.14
CA VAL A 179 6.18 -16.57 -2.72
C VAL A 179 5.29 -15.55 -2.03
N LEU A 180 5.57 -14.26 -2.23
CA LEU A 180 4.79 -13.20 -1.61
C LEU A 180 3.35 -13.17 -2.14
N ASP A 181 3.13 -13.39 -3.44
CA ASP A 181 1.78 -13.46 -4.02
C ASP A 181 1.02 -14.72 -3.53
N LEU A 182 1.72 -15.86 -3.40
CA LEU A 182 1.13 -17.08 -2.84
C LEU A 182 0.64 -16.87 -1.40
N GLU A 183 1.47 -16.26 -0.56
CA GLU A 183 1.12 -15.97 0.83
C GLU A 183 0.08 -14.86 0.96
N LEU A 184 0.12 -13.86 0.08
CA LEU A 184 -0.88 -12.79 0.01
C LEU A 184 -2.26 -13.34 -0.36
N ASN A 185 -2.34 -14.25 -1.35
CA ASN A 185 -3.58 -14.83 -1.81
C ASN A 185 -4.25 -15.74 -0.75
N LYS A 186 -3.49 -16.26 0.21
CA LYS A 186 -4.06 -16.99 1.35
C LYS A 186 -4.88 -16.08 2.26
N ASP A 187 -4.38 -14.88 2.54
CA ASP A 187 -5.06 -13.92 3.41
C ASP A 187 -4.53 -12.48 3.19
N MET A 188 -5.19 -11.75 2.30
CA MET A 188 -4.87 -10.33 2.02
C MET A 188 -5.05 -9.44 3.26
N SER A 189 -6.02 -9.74 4.12
CA SER A 189 -6.29 -8.96 5.33
C SER A 189 -5.15 -9.08 6.34
N LYS A 190 -4.56 -10.27 6.46
CA LYS A 190 -3.37 -10.51 7.30
C LYS A 190 -2.17 -9.74 6.78
N ALA A 191 -2.02 -9.66 5.47
CA ALA A 191 -0.99 -8.85 4.83
C ALA A 191 -1.27 -7.34 4.89
N GLY A 192 -2.40 -6.91 5.45
CA GLY A 192 -2.78 -5.51 5.54
C GLY A 192 -3.27 -4.91 4.22
N VAL A 193 -3.50 -5.71 3.19
CA VAL A 193 -4.02 -5.24 1.90
C VAL A 193 -5.53 -5.04 2.00
N ILE A 194 -5.97 -3.82 1.69
CA ILE A 194 -7.37 -3.41 1.71
C ILE A 194 -7.74 -2.97 0.30
N GLU A 195 -8.59 -3.76 -0.34
CA GLU A 195 -9.11 -3.44 -1.67
C GLU A 195 -10.18 -2.35 -1.55
N LEU A 196 -9.97 -1.25 -2.26
CA LEU A 196 -10.90 -0.13 -2.29
C LEU A 196 -11.71 -0.14 -3.58
N ASP A 197 -12.96 0.34 -3.52
CA ASP A 197 -13.75 0.60 -4.74
C ASP A 197 -13.01 1.59 -5.65
N SER A 198 -12.98 1.31 -6.94
CA SER A 198 -12.36 2.17 -7.95
C SER A 198 -13.11 3.50 -8.09
N ARG A 199 -14.41 3.53 -7.81
CA ARG A 199 -15.21 4.75 -7.75
C ARG A 199 -14.96 5.47 -6.43
N GLU A 200 -14.65 6.76 -6.51
CA GLU A 200 -14.28 7.56 -5.33
C GLU A 200 -15.45 8.36 -4.76
N SER A 201 -16.45 8.66 -5.57
CA SER A 201 -17.57 9.52 -5.20
C SER A 201 -18.86 9.12 -5.91
N PHE A 202 -19.97 9.49 -5.29
CA PHE A 202 -21.31 9.36 -5.86
C PHE A 202 -21.57 10.47 -6.87
N SER A 203 -22.49 10.23 -7.81
CA SER A 203 -22.92 11.26 -8.75
C SER A 203 -23.77 12.32 -8.04
N LYS A 204 -23.81 13.54 -8.61
CA LYS A 204 -24.71 14.60 -8.10
C LYS A 204 -26.18 14.19 -8.19
N SER A 205 -26.55 13.42 -9.21
CA SER A 205 -27.91 12.90 -9.36
C SER A 205 -28.26 11.96 -8.20
N ASP A 206 -27.38 11.01 -7.87
CA ASP A 206 -27.60 10.08 -6.77
C ASP A 206 -27.72 10.81 -5.43
N ILE A 207 -26.84 11.79 -5.19
CA ILE A 207 -26.87 12.61 -3.97
C ILE A 207 -28.19 13.37 -3.85
N ASN A 208 -28.65 14.02 -4.92
CA ASN A 208 -29.90 14.76 -4.90
C ASN A 208 -31.11 13.83 -4.71
N GLN A 209 -31.15 12.71 -5.42
CA GLN A 209 -32.23 11.73 -5.26
C GLN A 209 -32.27 11.22 -3.82
N LYS A 210 -31.14 10.83 -3.27
CA LYS A 210 -31.04 10.31 -1.90
C LYS A 210 -31.45 11.33 -0.85
N PHE A 211 -31.15 12.61 -1.07
CA PHE A 211 -31.56 13.71 -0.20
C PHE A 211 -33.07 13.81 -0.06
N PHE A 212 -33.80 13.71 -1.18
CA PHE A 212 -35.28 13.72 -1.13
C PHE A 212 -35.86 12.44 -0.52
N GLU A 213 -35.27 11.27 -0.81
CA GLU A 213 -35.67 9.99 -0.20
C GLU A 213 -35.49 9.98 1.33
N GLN A 214 -34.44 10.63 1.86
CA GLN A 214 -34.22 10.80 3.29
C GLN A 214 -35.08 11.91 3.92
N GLY A 215 -36.08 12.44 3.21
CA GLY A 215 -36.97 13.49 3.72
C GLY A 215 -36.25 14.79 4.04
N GLN A 216 -35.15 15.10 3.33
CA GLN A 216 -34.34 16.32 3.48
C GLN A 216 -33.72 16.42 4.88
N ARG A 217 -33.35 15.27 5.47
CA ARG A 217 -32.75 15.17 6.80
C ARG A 217 -31.38 14.50 6.77
N CYS A 218 -30.56 14.83 7.75
CA CYS A 218 -29.30 14.16 7.99
C CYS A 218 -29.54 12.70 8.39
N PHE A 219 -28.91 11.77 7.70
CA PHE A 219 -29.03 10.34 8.00
C PHE A 219 -28.64 10.01 9.46
N PHE A 220 -27.61 10.65 9.98
CA PHE A 220 -27.05 10.32 11.28
C PHE A 220 -27.75 10.97 12.46
N THR A 221 -28.22 12.21 12.31
CA THR A 221 -28.81 12.98 13.40
C THR A 221 -30.31 13.27 13.25
N GLY A 222 -30.85 13.09 12.05
CA GLY A 222 -32.25 13.44 11.74
C GLY A 222 -32.52 14.95 11.64
N GLU A 223 -31.51 15.80 11.78
CA GLU A 223 -31.63 17.26 11.60
C GLU A 223 -32.03 17.62 10.18
N SER A 224 -32.85 18.64 10.01
CA SER A 224 -33.22 19.15 8.68
C SER A 224 -32.00 19.75 7.98
N LEU A 225 -31.86 19.45 6.71
CA LEU A 225 -30.76 19.95 5.86
C LEU A 225 -31.31 20.77 4.70
N GLU A 226 -30.53 21.77 4.27
CA GLU A 226 -30.79 22.50 3.04
C GLU A 226 -29.95 21.90 1.91
N ILE A 227 -30.50 21.82 0.69
CA ILE A 227 -29.84 21.25 -0.49
C ILE A 227 -28.52 21.93 -0.83
N SER A 228 -28.35 23.19 -0.43
CA SER A 228 -27.10 23.94 -0.56
C SER A 228 -26.00 23.51 0.42
N ASN A 229 -26.37 22.76 1.47
CA ASN A 229 -25.48 22.38 2.57
C ASN A 229 -25.55 20.87 2.86
N ILE A 230 -25.46 20.05 1.82
CA ILE A 230 -25.44 18.60 1.91
C ILE A 230 -24.12 18.01 1.44
N ALA A 231 -23.79 16.84 1.98
CA ALA A 231 -22.72 15.98 1.48
C ALA A 231 -23.23 14.55 1.33
N GLY A 232 -22.90 13.92 0.21
CA GLY A 232 -23.05 12.48 0.06
C GLY A 232 -21.88 11.77 0.70
N ASP A 233 -22.17 10.83 1.60
CA ASP A 233 -21.15 10.05 2.31
C ASP A 233 -21.39 8.56 2.12
N HIS A 234 -20.34 7.77 2.29
CA HIS A 234 -20.41 6.32 2.36
C HIS A 234 -20.84 5.89 3.77
N TYR A 235 -21.98 5.22 3.92
CA TYR A 235 -22.40 4.66 5.22
C TYR A 235 -21.28 3.80 5.83
N ILE A 236 -20.79 2.84 5.05
CA ILE A 236 -19.55 2.11 5.37
C ILE A 236 -18.41 2.84 4.68
N ALA A 237 -17.54 3.49 5.45
CA ALA A 237 -16.48 4.32 4.93
C ALA A 237 -15.60 3.58 3.90
N ARG A 238 -15.35 4.20 2.73
CA ARG A 238 -14.58 3.60 1.62
C ARG A 238 -13.24 3.01 2.08
N SER A 239 -12.62 3.65 3.04
CA SER A 239 -11.34 3.22 3.62
C SER A 239 -11.36 1.85 4.31
N LEU A 240 -12.56 1.30 4.61
CA LEU A 240 -12.72 -0.02 5.21
C LEU A 240 -12.64 -1.17 4.19
N GLY A 241 -12.73 -0.85 2.90
CA GLY A 241 -12.56 -1.79 1.79
C GLY A 241 -13.83 -2.52 1.38
N ILE A 242 -13.84 -2.97 0.11
CA ILE A 242 -15.03 -3.60 -0.50
C ILE A 242 -15.47 -4.89 0.20
N LYS A 243 -14.54 -5.64 0.80
CA LYS A 243 -14.86 -6.85 1.58
C LYS A 243 -15.73 -6.57 2.81
N ARG A 244 -15.79 -5.31 3.27
CA ARG A 244 -16.65 -4.85 4.35
C ARG A 244 -17.89 -4.12 3.85
N GLY A 245 -18.17 -4.19 2.55
CA GLY A 245 -19.31 -3.50 1.93
C GLY A 245 -19.08 -2.02 1.64
N ALA A 246 -17.83 -1.54 1.73
CA ALA A 246 -17.45 -0.16 1.45
C ALA A 246 -17.37 0.11 -0.07
N VAL A 247 -18.52 0.03 -0.73
CA VAL A 247 -18.68 0.24 -2.17
C VAL A 247 -19.34 1.58 -2.46
N THR A 248 -19.00 2.18 -3.61
CA THR A 248 -19.62 3.43 -4.07
C THR A 248 -20.89 3.10 -4.87
N GLU A 249 -21.83 2.46 -4.22
CA GLU A 249 -23.16 2.12 -4.75
C GLU A 249 -24.26 2.81 -3.96
N TYR A 250 -25.40 3.01 -4.60
CA TYR A 250 -26.52 3.79 -4.07
C TYR A 250 -26.98 3.32 -2.68
N HIS A 251 -26.94 2.02 -2.41
CA HIS A 251 -27.30 1.47 -1.10
C HIS A 251 -26.33 1.88 0.03
N ASN A 252 -25.08 2.20 -0.31
CA ASN A 252 -24.08 2.68 0.65
C ASN A 252 -24.02 4.22 0.74
N LEU A 253 -24.82 4.93 -0.08
CA LEU A 253 -24.94 6.39 -0.03
C LEU A 253 -25.87 6.81 1.12
N VAL A 254 -25.40 7.75 1.91
CA VAL A 254 -26.20 8.49 2.90
C VAL A 254 -25.97 9.99 2.74
N ILE A 255 -26.96 10.81 3.08
CA ILE A 255 -26.85 12.26 3.05
C ILE A 255 -26.65 12.80 4.45
N THR A 256 -25.69 13.67 4.59
CA THR A 256 -25.33 14.32 5.86
C THR A 256 -24.90 15.77 5.63
N SER A 257 -24.60 16.50 6.68
CA SER A 257 -23.95 17.81 6.56
C SER A 257 -22.45 17.65 6.22
N PRO A 258 -21.84 18.62 5.55
CA PRO A 258 -20.39 18.60 5.31
C PRO A 258 -19.57 18.50 6.60
N LEU A 259 -20.04 19.09 7.69
CA LEU A 259 -19.40 19.02 9.00
C LEU A 259 -19.36 17.58 9.52
N LEU A 260 -20.51 16.91 9.57
CA LEU A 260 -20.60 15.54 10.06
C LEU A 260 -19.88 14.55 9.13
N ASN A 261 -19.87 14.79 7.81
CA ASN A 261 -19.08 14.02 6.87
C ASN A 261 -17.59 14.07 7.21
N ASN A 262 -17.07 15.27 7.50
CA ASN A 262 -15.68 15.45 7.92
C ASN A 262 -15.39 14.79 9.28
N GLU A 263 -16.32 14.88 10.24
CA GLU A 263 -16.15 14.25 11.55
C GLU A 263 -16.23 12.72 11.48
N LYS A 264 -17.06 12.19 10.58
CA LYS A 264 -17.13 10.75 10.33
C LYS A 264 -15.83 10.21 9.74
N ASP A 265 -15.26 10.88 8.77
CA ASP A 265 -13.98 10.49 8.15
C ASP A 265 -13.94 8.96 7.86
N ASN A 266 -12.96 8.28 8.40
CA ASN A 266 -12.72 6.84 8.18
C ASN A 266 -13.38 5.92 9.22
N LYS A 267 -14.26 6.43 10.06
CA LYS A 267 -14.91 5.65 11.11
C LYS A 267 -15.90 4.64 10.55
N SER A 268 -15.95 3.46 11.18
CA SER A 268 -17.07 2.53 10.92
C SER A 268 -18.38 3.11 11.44
N PRO A 269 -19.54 2.58 11.00
CA PRO A 269 -20.83 3.02 11.54
C PRO A 269 -20.89 2.95 13.08
N GLU A 270 -20.36 1.88 13.69
CA GLU A 270 -20.34 1.68 15.15
C GLU A 270 -19.42 2.68 15.84
N GLU A 271 -18.26 2.96 15.27
CA GLU A 271 -17.32 3.96 15.82
C GLU A 271 -17.91 5.36 15.73
N PHE A 272 -18.60 5.66 14.62
CA PHE A 272 -19.23 6.96 14.46
C PHE A 272 -20.45 7.14 15.34
N HIS A 273 -21.26 6.09 15.54
CA HIS A 273 -22.36 6.10 16.51
C HIS A 273 -21.87 6.43 17.93
N LYS A 274 -20.83 5.76 18.41
CA LYS A 274 -20.19 6.05 19.70
C LYS A 274 -19.65 7.48 19.79
N PHE A 275 -19.09 7.97 18.68
CA PHE A 275 -18.60 9.34 18.60
C PHE A 275 -19.73 10.35 18.77
N LEU A 276 -20.87 10.17 18.07
CA LEU A 276 -22.03 11.05 18.16
C LEU A 276 -22.62 11.06 19.59
N GLN A 277 -22.79 9.88 20.20
CA GLN A 277 -23.23 9.76 21.58
C GLN A 277 -22.32 10.54 22.55
N LYS A 278 -21.00 10.36 22.43
CA LYS A 278 -20.03 11.06 23.27
C LYS A 278 -20.07 12.57 23.10
N ARG A 279 -20.46 13.07 21.93
CA ARG A 279 -20.59 14.49 21.60
C ARG A 279 -21.96 15.06 21.95
N GLY A 280 -22.91 14.23 22.41
CA GLY A 280 -24.27 14.67 22.79
C GLY A 280 -25.17 14.96 21.58
N TYR A 281 -24.87 14.44 20.40
CA TYR A 281 -25.78 14.54 19.27
C TYR A 281 -27.00 13.64 19.47
N GLU A 282 -28.18 14.12 19.05
CA GLU A 282 -29.31 13.23 18.83
C GLU A 282 -29.00 12.29 17.68
N ILE A 283 -29.39 11.03 17.82
CA ILE A 283 -29.16 10.01 16.80
C ILE A 283 -30.46 9.67 16.11
N SER A 284 -30.47 9.66 14.77
CA SER A 284 -31.68 9.34 14.04
C SER A 284 -32.08 7.88 14.23
N THR A 285 -33.39 7.62 14.25
CA THR A 285 -33.94 6.26 14.28
C THR A 285 -33.51 5.45 13.09
N GLU A 286 -33.38 6.08 11.92
CA GLU A 286 -32.94 5.43 10.67
C GLU A 286 -31.52 4.89 10.80
N PHE A 287 -30.61 5.68 11.38
CA PHE A 287 -29.22 5.24 11.63
C PHE A 287 -29.17 4.10 12.65
N GLU A 288 -29.92 4.20 13.75
CA GLU A 288 -29.96 3.14 14.77
C GLU A 288 -30.50 1.83 14.20
N THR A 289 -31.61 1.89 13.42
CA THR A 289 -32.20 0.72 12.76
C THR A 289 -31.20 0.04 11.84
N ARG A 290 -30.56 0.81 10.96
CA ARG A 290 -29.61 0.26 10.01
C ARG A 290 -28.36 -0.33 10.70
N LEU A 291 -27.94 0.27 11.81
CA LEU A 291 -26.83 -0.24 12.61
C LEU A 291 -27.17 -1.58 13.29
N GLN A 292 -28.43 -1.80 13.67
CA GLN A 292 -28.91 -3.07 14.24
C GLN A 292 -29.00 -4.17 13.18
N GLU A 293 -29.48 -3.83 11.98
CA GLU A 293 -29.59 -4.77 10.83
C GLU A 293 -28.20 -5.24 10.34
N SER A 294 -27.16 -4.48 10.60
CA SER A 294 -25.77 -4.78 10.18
C SER A 294 -25.01 -5.70 11.12
N LYS A 295 -25.61 -6.08 12.27
CA LYS A 295 -25.04 -7.00 13.27
C LYS A 295 -25.44 -8.45 13.02
#